data_21aa4485a516f8b6d8d17369f0b8c652
#
_entry.id   21aa4485a516f8b6d8d17369f0b8c652
#
_cell.length_a   1.000
_cell.length_b   1.000
_cell.length_c   1.000
_cell.angle_alpha   90.00
_cell.angle_beta   90.00
_cell.angle_gamma   90.00
#
_symmetry.space_group_name_H-M   'P 1'
#
loop_
_entity.id
_entity.type
_entity.pdbx_description
1 polymer ?
#
loop_
_entity_poly.entity_id
_entity_poly.type
_entity_poly.pdbx_seq_one_letter_code
_entity_poly.pdbx_strand_id
1 'polypeptide(L)'
;MGKYFGTDGIRGEANVGPMSPSSVLRVGQAFGLLLREKTERPKVIIGKDTRVSGYMIEGILSAGLCSVGVDVLFLGPLPTPGVAYLTRGMRATAGIMISASHNPFHDNGIKFFDRYGFKFPDAEEAILEKLIDDPLLEARLSPSADVGRARRIDDAVGQYAVFLKERFPRNLQLDGMRIVVDCANGAAYKVAPKVLRELGAEVFCINDDPSGFNINLEAGALHPEKLQEEVLRYRADLGFALDGDADRLVVVDEKGNILDGDQIIALCAVQMKSKGELRHNTIVVTVMSNKGLDLAMAAQGIKVGVLDADVYGFSIPRMLGVDQTPTKVDDMILPPVAHGVKVISIGMFVPQCFI
;
A
#
# COMPACT_ATOMS: atom_id res chain seq x y z
N MET A 1 -16.55 -4.76 11.41
CA MET A 1 -16.39 -3.81 10.29
C MET A 1 -17.26 -2.59 10.57
N GLY A 2 -16.72 -1.41 10.33
CA GLY A 2 -17.48 -0.16 10.46
C GLY A 2 -18.57 -0.01 9.38
N LYS A 3 -19.33 1.06 9.48
CA LYS A 3 -20.38 1.39 8.50
C LYS A 3 -19.79 1.84 7.16
N TYR A 4 -18.66 2.57 7.19
CA TYR A 4 -17.98 3.15 6.03
C TYR A 4 -16.64 2.49 5.77
N PHE A 5 -15.90 2.17 6.83
CA PHE A 5 -14.54 1.63 6.74
C PHE A 5 -14.54 0.12 6.61
N GLY A 6 -13.84 -0.36 5.57
CA GLY A 6 -13.41 -1.75 5.43
C GLY A 6 -12.03 -1.98 6.06
N THR A 7 -11.34 -3.03 5.63
CA THR A 7 -9.97 -3.33 6.10
C THR A 7 -8.93 -2.30 5.67
N ASP A 8 -9.20 -1.56 4.59
CA ASP A 8 -8.24 -0.60 4.01
C ASP A 8 -8.99 0.63 3.46
N GLY A 9 -9.52 1.46 4.36
CA GLY A 9 -10.24 2.67 4.02
C GLY A 9 -11.69 2.47 3.59
N ILE A 10 -12.26 3.47 2.94
CA ILE A 10 -13.63 3.48 2.40
C ILE A 10 -13.56 3.02 0.94
N ARG A 11 -14.38 2.06 0.51
CA ARG A 11 -14.42 1.57 -0.88
C ARG A 11 -15.85 1.40 -1.36
N GLY A 12 -16.04 1.54 -2.67
CA GLY A 12 -17.31 1.29 -3.34
C GLY A 12 -17.31 1.75 -4.80
N GLU A 13 -18.41 1.49 -5.47
CA GLU A 13 -18.64 2.01 -6.82
C GLU A 13 -18.77 3.54 -6.78
N ALA A 14 -18.08 4.23 -7.69
CA ALA A 14 -18.09 5.68 -7.77
C ALA A 14 -19.51 6.21 -8.02
N ASN A 15 -19.88 7.31 -7.37
CA ASN A 15 -21.24 7.88 -7.34
C ASN A 15 -22.29 7.07 -6.56
N VAL A 16 -21.91 5.96 -5.92
CA VAL A 16 -22.87 5.09 -5.19
C VAL A 16 -22.52 5.07 -3.70
N GLY A 17 -23.55 5.14 -2.84
CA GLY A 17 -23.43 4.97 -1.39
C GLY A 17 -22.32 5.81 -0.75
N PRO A 18 -21.32 5.17 -0.09
CA PRO A 18 -20.24 5.89 0.59
C PRO A 18 -19.33 6.67 -0.37
N MET A 19 -19.33 6.33 -1.66
CA MET A 19 -18.54 7.02 -2.70
C MET A 19 -19.37 8.04 -3.49
N SER A 20 -20.60 8.36 -3.05
CA SER A 20 -21.41 9.45 -3.62
C SER A 20 -20.83 10.83 -3.28
N PRO A 21 -21.03 11.86 -4.11
CA PRO A 21 -20.49 13.21 -3.87
C PRO A 21 -20.83 13.77 -2.49
N SER A 22 -22.06 13.61 -2.01
CA SER A 22 -22.49 14.08 -0.70
C SER A 22 -21.76 13.34 0.44
N SER A 23 -21.60 12.03 0.34
CA SER A 23 -20.85 11.23 1.33
C SER A 23 -19.39 11.62 1.36
N VAL A 24 -18.74 11.73 0.20
CA VAL A 24 -17.32 12.13 0.06
C VAL A 24 -17.08 13.53 0.62
N LEU A 25 -18.00 14.47 0.42
CA LEU A 25 -17.92 15.81 1.02
C LEU A 25 -17.91 15.73 2.55
N ARG A 26 -18.84 14.97 3.12
CA ARG A 26 -18.92 14.75 4.57
C ARG A 26 -17.68 14.05 5.13
N VAL A 27 -17.14 13.08 4.40
CA VAL A 27 -15.86 12.44 4.75
C VAL A 27 -14.74 13.47 4.85
N GLY A 28 -14.62 14.37 3.86
CA GLY A 28 -13.63 15.44 3.88
C GLY A 28 -13.81 16.39 5.06
N GLN A 29 -15.04 16.83 5.34
CA GLN A 29 -15.37 17.69 6.48
C GLN A 29 -15.05 17.02 7.81
N ALA A 30 -15.53 15.80 8.02
CA ALA A 30 -15.32 15.03 9.25
C ALA A 30 -13.83 14.78 9.51
N PHE A 31 -13.08 14.36 8.48
CA PHE A 31 -11.65 14.14 8.60
C PHE A 31 -10.91 15.43 8.93
N GLY A 32 -11.25 16.52 8.27
CA GLY A 32 -10.66 17.83 8.55
C GLY A 32 -10.91 18.29 9.99
N LEU A 33 -12.11 18.11 10.52
CA LEU A 33 -12.43 18.43 11.92
C LEU A 33 -11.64 17.59 12.90
N LEU A 34 -11.51 16.27 12.64
CA LEU A 34 -10.70 15.38 13.47
C LEU A 34 -9.22 15.82 13.53
N LEU A 35 -8.68 16.29 12.41
CA LEU A 35 -7.31 16.79 12.35
C LEU A 35 -7.14 18.13 13.07
N ARG A 36 -8.16 19.00 13.06
CA ARG A 36 -8.14 20.28 13.77
C ARG A 36 -8.14 20.15 15.28
N GLU A 37 -8.63 19.08 15.83
CA GLU A 37 -8.50 18.77 17.25
C GLU A 37 -7.04 18.60 17.69
N LYS A 38 -6.17 18.19 16.74
CA LYS A 38 -4.74 17.93 16.98
C LYS A 38 -3.81 19.08 16.56
N THR A 39 -4.25 19.93 15.63
CA THR A 39 -3.42 20.97 15.00
C THR A 39 -4.28 22.13 14.54
N GLU A 40 -3.89 23.36 14.85
CA GLU A 40 -4.64 24.57 14.51
C GLU A 40 -4.81 24.77 12.99
N ARG A 41 -3.76 24.50 12.20
CA ARG A 41 -3.77 24.56 10.73
C ARG A 41 -3.28 23.24 10.11
N PRO A 42 -4.13 22.23 10.02
CA PRO A 42 -3.75 20.97 9.41
C PRO A 42 -3.48 21.11 7.92
N LYS A 43 -2.55 20.29 7.43
CA LYS A 43 -2.22 20.16 6.02
C LYS A 43 -2.43 18.71 5.60
N VAL A 44 -3.20 18.48 4.55
CA VAL A 44 -3.47 17.16 4.00
C VAL A 44 -2.89 17.03 2.60
N ILE A 45 -2.19 15.96 2.34
CA ILE A 45 -1.73 15.58 1.00
C ILE A 45 -2.76 14.65 0.38
N ILE A 46 -3.13 14.87 -0.89
CA ILE A 46 -4.02 13.99 -1.64
C ILE A 46 -3.30 13.50 -2.89
N GLY A 47 -3.12 12.18 -2.99
CA GLY A 47 -2.74 11.49 -4.21
C GLY A 47 -3.87 10.62 -4.74
N LYS A 48 -3.75 10.17 -5.97
CA LYS A 48 -4.76 9.31 -6.61
C LYS A 48 -4.12 8.36 -7.62
N ASP A 49 -4.86 7.34 -8.01
CA ASP A 49 -4.57 6.57 -9.20
C ASP A 49 -5.13 7.27 -10.47
N THR A 50 -5.22 6.54 -11.55
CA THR A 50 -5.58 7.11 -12.86
C THR A 50 -7.08 7.04 -13.17
N ARG A 51 -7.92 6.51 -12.29
CA ARG A 51 -9.38 6.38 -12.48
C ARG A 51 -10.02 7.73 -12.77
N VAL A 52 -10.94 7.76 -13.74
CA VAL A 52 -11.68 8.99 -14.10
C VAL A 52 -12.42 9.57 -12.90
N SER A 53 -13.03 8.73 -12.06
CA SER A 53 -13.74 9.16 -10.85
C SER A 53 -12.83 9.81 -9.80
N GLY A 54 -11.51 9.53 -9.84
CA GLY A 54 -10.53 10.12 -8.94
C GLY A 54 -10.47 11.64 -9.02
N TYR A 55 -10.73 12.23 -10.18
CA TYR A 55 -10.75 13.70 -10.35
C TYR A 55 -11.93 14.34 -9.61
N MET A 56 -13.11 13.72 -9.70
CA MET A 56 -14.30 14.16 -8.98
C MET A 56 -14.10 14.03 -7.46
N ILE A 57 -13.67 12.87 -7.01
CA ILE A 57 -13.46 12.58 -5.57
C ILE A 57 -12.42 13.51 -4.97
N GLU A 58 -11.29 13.74 -5.66
CA GLU A 58 -10.23 14.68 -5.24
C GLU A 58 -10.78 16.10 -5.02
N GLY A 59 -11.59 16.60 -5.97
CA GLY A 59 -12.21 17.91 -5.87
C GLY A 59 -13.16 18.03 -4.69
N ILE A 60 -14.03 17.03 -4.48
CA ILE A 60 -15.03 17.01 -3.40
C ILE A 60 -14.35 16.89 -2.03
N LEU A 61 -13.39 15.97 -1.86
CA LEU A 61 -12.61 15.84 -0.62
C LEU A 61 -11.89 17.15 -0.28
N SER A 62 -11.28 17.78 -1.29
CA SER A 62 -10.62 19.06 -1.11
C SER A 62 -11.59 20.15 -0.66
N ALA A 63 -12.77 20.23 -1.27
CA ALA A 63 -13.80 21.18 -0.85
C ALA A 63 -14.23 20.95 0.60
N GLY A 64 -14.48 19.68 0.98
CA GLY A 64 -14.81 19.30 2.35
C GLY A 64 -13.73 19.68 3.36
N LEU A 65 -12.48 19.35 3.08
CA LEU A 65 -11.33 19.70 3.92
C LEU A 65 -11.14 21.21 4.06
N CYS A 66 -11.17 21.94 2.94
CA CYS A 66 -11.00 23.39 2.93
C CYS A 66 -12.12 24.11 3.69
N SER A 67 -13.36 23.61 3.59
CA SER A 67 -14.53 24.21 4.27
C SER A 67 -14.41 24.19 5.80
N VAL A 68 -13.58 23.32 6.35
CA VAL A 68 -13.29 23.23 7.79
C VAL A 68 -11.88 23.71 8.15
N GLY A 69 -11.22 24.48 7.28
CA GLY A 69 -9.95 25.16 7.57
C GLY A 69 -8.69 24.31 7.39
N VAL A 70 -8.73 23.26 6.59
CA VAL A 70 -7.59 22.39 6.28
C VAL A 70 -6.96 22.80 4.95
N ASP A 71 -5.65 22.98 4.91
CA ASP A 71 -4.91 23.18 3.66
C ASP A 71 -4.71 21.84 2.93
N VAL A 72 -4.89 21.83 1.60
CA VAL A 72 -4.77 20.65 0.75
C VAL A 72 -3.64 20.78 -0.25
N LEU A 73 -2.85 19.74 -0.40
CA LEU A 73 -1.78 19.60 -1.38
C LEU A 73 -2.08 18.44 -2.34
N PHE A 74 -2.30 18.75 -3.62
CA PHE A 74 -2.53 17.71 -4.64
C PHE A 74 -1.21 17.21 -5.21
N LEU A 75 -1.04 15.89 -5.23
CA LEU A 75 0.11 15.22 -5.86
C LEU A 75 -0.18 14.81 -7.31
N GLY A 76 -1.47 14.62 -7.67
CA GLY A 76 -1.88 13.97 -8.90
C GLY A 76 -1.70 12.44 -8.83
N PRO A 77 -1.63 11.77 -10.02
CA PRO A 77 -1.40 10.33 -10.06
C PRO A 77 -0.01 9.97 -9.51
N LEU A 78 0.00 9.20 -8.41
CA LEU A 78 1.20 8.75 -7.71
C LEU A 78 0.90 7.44 -6.97
N PRO A 79 1.83 6.47 -6.93
CA PRO A 79 1.69 5.23 -6.16
C PRO A 79 1.31 5.46 -4.69
N THR A 80 0.50 4.54 -4.13
CA THR A 80 0.13 4.57 -2.70
C THR A 80 1.34 4.74 -1.77
N PRO A 81 2.45 3.98 -1.92
CA PRO A 81 3.64 4.20 -1.09
C PRO A 81 4.30 5.57 -1.32
N GLY A 82 4.14 6.17 -2.49
CA GLY A 82 4.60 7.53 -2.77
C GLY A 82 3.82 8.60 -2.01
N VAL A 83 2.50 8.43 -1.90
CA VAL A 83 1.64 9.30 -1.08
C VAL A 83 2.02 9.22 0.39
N ALA A 84 2.18 8.00 0.92
CA ALA A 84 2.62 7.76 2.30
C ALA A 84 3.99 8.40 2.59
N TYR A 85 4.96 8.22 1.68
CA TYR A 85 6.28 8.82 1.78
C TYR A 85 6.24 10.36 1.80
N LEU A 86 5.52 10.98 0.84
CA LEU A 86 5.44 12.44 0.75
C LEU A 86 4.65 13.05 1.90
N THR A 87 3.66 12.34 2.48
CA THR A 87 2.97 12.78 3.69
C THR A 87 3.97 13.04 4.80
N ARG A 88 4.88 12.10 5.06
CA ARG A 88 5.96 12.26 6.04
C ARG A 88 6.99 13.29 5.59
N GLY A 89 7.48 13.18 4.35
CA GLY A 89 8.56 14.03 3.82
C GLY A 89 8.22 15.52 3.81
N MET A 90 6.98 15.86 3.47
CA MET A 90 6.48 17.24 3.44
C MET A 90 5.90 17.70 4.79
N ARG A 91 6.04 16.88 5.86
CA ARG A 91 5.51 17.17 7.20
C ARG A 91 4.02 17.55 7.16
N ALA A 92 3.23 16.83 6.38
CA ALA A 92 1.79 16.98 6.38
C ALA A 92 1.19 16.39 7.67
N THR A 93 0.01 16.85 8.03
CA THR A 93 -0.72 16.34 9.21
C THR A 93 -1.28 14.95 8.93
N ALA A 94 -1.68 14.72 7.65
CA ALA A 94 -2.21 13.45 7.17
C ALA A 94 -2.05 13.34 5.65
N GLY A 95 -2.22 12.12 5.13
CA GLY A 95 -2.27 11.82 3.71
C GLY A 95 -3.57 11.11 3.33
N ILE A 96 -3.99 11.30 2.10
CA ILE A 96 -5.13 10.59 1.50
C ILE A 96 -4.68 10.01 0.17
N MET A 97 -4.96 8.72 -0.05
CA MET A 97 -4.86 8.08 -1.37
C MET A 97 -6.26 7.75 -1.89
N ILE A 98 -6.57 8.22 -3.09
CA ILE A 98 -7.81 7.93 -3.80
C ILE A 98 -7.53 6.79 -4.78
N SER A 99 -7.91 5.57 -4.40
CA SER A 99 -7.72 4.37 -5.21
C SER A 99 -8.54 3.20 -4.67
N ALA A 100 -8.94 2.31 -5.57
CA ALA A 100 -9.45 0.98 -5.25
C ALA A 100 -8.43 -0.13 -5.60
N SER A 101 -7.13 0.18 -5.66
CA SER A 101 -6.03 -0.74 -5.94
C SER A 101 -6.26 -1.53 -7.24
N HIS A 102 -6.42 -2.84 -7.16
CA HIS A 102 -6.57 -3.75 -8.29
C HIS A 102 -8.01 -3.87 -8.85
N ASN A 103 -8.99 -3.21 -8.25
CA ASN A 103 -10.36 -3.27 -8.72
C ASN A 103 -10.53 -2.63 -10.12
N PRO A 104 -11.59 -2.95 -10.87
CA PRO A 104 -11.96 -2.28 -12.12
C PRO A 104 -12.18 -0.78 -11.95
N PHE A 105 -12.18 -0.02 -13.05
CA PHE A 105 -12.20 1.45 -13.06
C PHE A 105 -13.46 2.08 -12.41
N HIS A 106 -14.59 1.38 -12.40
CA HIS A 106 -15.86 1.89 -11.84
C HIS A 106 -15.84 1.92 -10.31
N ASP A 107 -15.01 1.11 -9.67
CA ASP A 107 -14.77 1.21 -8.23
C ASP A 107 -13.75 2.31 -7.91
N ASN A 108 -13.87 2.88 -6.72
CA ASN A 108 -12.86 3.75 -6.15
C ASN A 108 -12.82 3.60 -4.61
N GLY A 109 -11.84 4.25 -4.00
CA GLY A 109 -11.68 4.19 -2.54
C GLY A 109 -10.92 5.40 -2.01
N ILE A 110 -10.95 5.54 -0.69
CA ILE A 110 -10.27 6.61 0.04
C ILE A 110 -9.53 5.94 1.20
N LYS A 111 -8.19 5.93 1.12
CA LYS A 111 -7.30 5.43 2.15
C LYS A 111 -6.69 6.61 2.90
N PHE A 112 -6.60 6.51 4.21
CA PHE A 112 -6.07 7.56 5.06
C PHE A 112 -4.72 7.15 5.66
N PHE A 113 -3.80 8.10 5.73
CA PHE A 113 -2.49 7.96 6.36
C PHE A 113 -2.30 8.98 7.46
N ASP A 114 -1.66 8.56 8.53
CA ASP A 114 -1.21 9.47 9.58
C ASP A 114 0.00 10.32 9.12
N ARG A 115 0.44 11.22 9.97
CA ARG A 115 1.61 12.09 9.72
C ARG A 115 2.92 11.34 9.45
N TYR A 116 3.00 10.07 9.82
CA TYR A 116 4.18 9.22 9.63
C TYR A 116 4.09 8.38 8.35
N GLY A 117 2.96 8.44 7.65
CA GLY A 117 2.69 7.68 6.42
C GLY A 117 2.20 6.25 6.69
N PHE A 118 1.80 5.94 7.92
CA PHE A 118 1.15 4.67 8.25
C PHE A 118 -0.36 4.74 8.02
N LYS A 119 -0.99 3.57 7.83
CA LYS A 119 -2.45 3.46 7.79
C LYS A 119 -3.05 4.17 9.02
N PHE A 120 -4.13 4.91 8.80
CA PHE A 120 -4.84 5.59 9.87
C PHE A 120 -5.33 4.59 10.91
N PRO A 121 -5.17 4.86 12.22
CA PRO A 121 -5.52 3.90 13.27
C PRO A 121 -7.00 3.58 13.29
N ASP A 122 -7.36 2.30 13.47
CA ASP A 122 -8.76 1.84 13.49
C ASP A 122 -9.61 2.55 14.57
N ALA A 123 -9.00 2.90 15.72
CA ALA A 123 -9.67 3.69 16.75
C ALA A 123 -10.06 5.10 16.28
N GLU A 124 -9.24 5.71 15.43
CA GLU A 124 -9.52 7.02 14.83
C GLU A 124 -10.51 6.90 13.67
N GLU A 125 -10.48 5.80 12.90
CA GLU A 125 -11.51 5.49 11.90
C GLU A 125 -12.91 5.41 12.53
N ALA A 126 -13.02 4.78 13.71
CA ALA A 126 -14.29 4.69 14.44
C ALA A 126 -14.80 6.07 14.93
N ILE A 127 -13.91 6.99 15.26
CA ILE A 127 -14.29 8.39 15.60
C ILE A 127 -14.73 9.11 14.33
N LEU A 128 -13.99 8.92 13.23
CA LEU A 128 -14.31 9.52 11.93
C LEU A 128 -15.70 9.09 11.43
N GLU A 129 -16.08 7.81 11.57
CA GLU A 129 -17.41 7.34 11.21
C GLU A 129 -18.53 8.07 11.96
N LYS A 130 -18.36 8.29 13.26
CA LYS A 130 -19.34 9.05 14.07
C LYS A 130 -19.45 10.50 13.61
N LEU A 131 -18.33 11.12 13.23
CA LEU A 131 -18.34 12.48 12.69
C LEU A 131 -19.00 12.56 11.31
N ILE A 132 -18.80 11.56 10.45
CA ILE A 132 -19.46 11.49 9.14
C ILE A 132 -21.00 11.46 9.31
N ASP A 133 -21.49 10.76 10.30
CA ASP A 133 -22.94 10.65 10.58
C ASP A 133 -23.50 11.81 11.45
N ASP A 134 -22.65 12.71 11.96
CA ASP A 134 -23.08 13.81 12.81
C ASP A 134 -24.01 14.78 12.04
N PRO A 135 -25.29 14.94 12.43
CA PRO A 135 -26.22 15.86 11.77
C PRO A 135 -25.79 17.33 11.89
N LEU A 136 -24.94 17.67 12.86
CA LEU A 136 -24.45 19.02 13.08
C LEU A 136 -23.11 19.30 12.38
N LEU A 137 -22.64 18.41 11.52
CA LEU A 137 -21.36 18.55 10.83
C LEU A 137 -21.28 19.88 10.05
N GLU A 138 -22.35 20.27 9.36
CA GLU A 138 -22.39 21.53 8.59
C GLU A 138 -22.38 22.79 9.47
N ALA A 139 -22.81 22.69 10.73
CA ALA A 139 -22.73 23.80 11.67
C ALA A 139 -21.29 24.07 12.16
N ARG A 140 -20.36 23.18 11.85
CA ARG A 140 -18.95 23.23 12.27
C ARG A 140 -18.02 23.75 11.17
N LEU A 141 -18.55 24.33 10.10
CA LEU A 141 -17.76 24.94 9.02
C LEU A 141 -16.96 26.13 9.54
N SER A 142 -15.78 26.34 8.96
CA SER A 142 -14.92 27.46 9.34
C SER A 142 -15.49 28.81 8.88
N PRO A 143 -15.27 29.89 9.65
CA PRO A 143 -15.51 31.25 9.16
C PRO A 143 -14.77 31.53 7.87
N SER A 144 -15.24 32.45 7.04
CA SER A 144 -14.66 32.77 5.72
C SER A 144 -13.19 33.12 5.76
N ALA A 145 -12.71 33.70 6.85
CA ALA A 145 -11.28 34.04 7.05
C ALA A 145 -10.37 32.83 7.29
N ASP A 146 -10.97 31.71 7.74
CA ASP A 146 -10.24 30.49 8.16
C ASP A 146 -10.41 29.33 7.18
N VAL A 147 -11.02 29.55 6.02
CA VAL A 147 -11.13 28.54 4.96
C VAL A 147 -9.75 28.12 4.48
N GLY A 148 -9.53 26.81 4.35
CA GLY A 148 -8.27 26.24 3.87
C GLY A 148 -8.01 26.52 2.40
N ARG A 149 -6.77 26.30 1.97
CA ARG A 149 -6.31 26.53 0.59
C ARG A 149 -5.88 25.22 -0.05
N ALA A 150 -6.33 24.99 -1.29
CA ALA A 150 -5.87 23.87 -2.10
C ALA A 150 -4.84 24.35 -3.14
N ARG A 151 -3.73 23.60 -3.30
CA ARG A 151 -2.71 23.87 -4.29
C ARG A 151 -2.08 22.55 -4.80
N ARG A 152 -1.55 22.59 -6.01
CA ARG A 152 -0.83 21.46 -6.60
C ARG A 152 0.65 21.52 -6.25
N ILE A 153 1.26 20.34 -6.10
CA ILE A 153 2.72 20.17 -6.03
C ILE A 153 3.20 19.85 -7.44
N ASP A 154 4.12 20.68 -7.95
CA ASP A 154 4.53 20.62 -9.36
C ASP A 154 5.36 19.38 -9.68
N ASP A 155 6.17 18.88 -8.75
CA ASP A 155 7.09 17.75 -8.98
C ASP A 155 7.00 16.66 -7.90
N ALA A 156 5.80 16.17 -7.62
CA ALA A 156 5.60 15.04 -6.71
C ALA A 156 6.27 13.75 -7.23
N VAL A 157 6.19 13.52 -8.54
CA VAL A 157 6.82 12.36 -9.20
C VAL A 157 8.33 12.38 -9.06
N GLY A 158 8.98 13.53 -9.28
CA GLY A 158 10.43 13.65 -9.13
C GLY A 158 10.90 13.46 -7.70
N GLN A 159 10.19 14.04 -6.72
CA GLN A 159 10.53 13.85 -5.30
C GLN A 159 10.45 12.37 -4.89
N TYR A 160 9.41 11.65 -5.34
CA TYR A 160 9.29 10.23 -5.06
C TYR A 160 10.32 9.40 -5.83
N ALA A 161 10.64 9.74 -7.07
CA ALA A 161 11.68 9.08 -7.85
C ALA A 161 13.08 9.20 -7.21
N VAL A 162 13.42 10.37 -6.67
CA VAL A 162 14.66 10.56 -5.90
C VAL A 162 14.70 9.61 -4.70
N PHE A 163 13.63 9.55 -3.92
CA PHE A 163 13.55 8.64 -2.78
C PHE A 163 13.75 7.17 -3.17
N LEU A 164 13.12 6.71 -4.25
CA LEU A 164 13.25 5.32 -4.72
C LEU A 164 14.69 5.02 -5.12
N LYS A 165 15.35 5.92 -5.85
CA LYS A 165 16.75 5.75 -6.24
C LYS A 165 17.71 5.76 -5.05
N GLU A 166 17.42 6.52 -4.00
CA GLU A 166 18.22 6.50 -2.76
C GLU A 166 18.15 5.15 -2.03
N ARG A 167 17.12 4.33 -2.29
CA ARG A 167 17.00 2.94 -1.75
C ARG A 167 17.77 1.93 -2.57
N PHE A 168 18.06 2.25 -3.82
CA PHE A 168 18.90 1.40 -4.65
C PHE A 168 20.37 1.48 -4.19
N PRO A 169 21.10 0.35 -4.11
CA PRO A 169 22.48 0.38 -3.65
C PRO A 169 23.37 1.25 -4.54
N ARG A 170 24.08 2.21 -3.95
CA ARG A 170 24.89 3.20 -4.68
C ARG A 170 26.01 2.63 -5.52
N ASN A 171 26.46 1.41 -5.20
CA ASN A 171 27.51 0.69 -5.92
C ASN A 171 26.99 -0.19 -7.05
N LEU A 172 25.67 -0.17 -7.32
CA LEU A 172 25.04 -0.90 -8.41
C LEU A 172 24.43 0.06 -9.41
N GLN A 173 24.36 -0.37 -10.65
CA GLN A 173 23.69 0.28 -11.78
C GLN A 173 22.93 -0.78 -12.57
N LEU A 174 21.97 -0.36 -13.36
CA LEU A 174 21.20 -1.24 -14.23
C LEU A 174 21.63 -1.13 -15.71
N ASP A 175 22.85 -0.59 -15.94
CA ASP A 175 23.37 -0.40 -17.29
C ASP A 175 23.43 -1.75 -18.03
N GLY A 176 22.87 -1.77 -19.26
CA GLY A 176 22.79 -2.95 -20.09
C GLY A 176 21.65 -3.91 -19.75
N MET A 177 20.93 -3.69 -18.65
CA MET A 177 19.72 -4.48 -18.34
C MET A 177 18.52 -4.01 -19.17
N ARG A 178 17.79 -4.96 -19.73
CA ARG A 178 16.53 -4.76 -20.45
C ARG A 178 15.37 -5.16 -19.55
N ILE A 179 14.48 -4.22 -19.28
CA ILE A 179 13.39 -4.44 -18.33
C ILE A 179 12.05 -4.07 -18.98
N VAL A 180 11.09 -5.00 -18.92
CA VAL A 180 9.70 -4.70 -19.28
C VAL A 180 8.94 -4.28 -18.04
N VAL A 181 8.17 -3.19 -18.11
CA VAL A 181 7.34 -2.71 -17.01
C VAL A 181 5.89 -2.62 -17.47
N ASP A 182 5.03 -3.40 -16.83
CA ASP A 182 3.58 -3.26 -16.94
C ASP A 182 3.08 -2.33 -15.85
N CYS A 183 2.63 -1.14 -16.26
CA CYS A 183 2.13 -0.11 -15.37
C CYS A 183 0.64 -0.26 -15.03
N ALA A 184 -0.06 -1.29 -15.53
CA ALA A 184 -1.50 -1.51 -15.35
C ALA A 184 -2.38 -0.29 -15.69
N ASN A 185 -1.90 0.64 -16.53
CA ASN A 185 -2.47 1.97 -16.73
C ASN A 185 -2.76 2.71 -15.41
N GLY A 186 -1.99 2.41 -14.37
CA GLY A 186 -2.17 2.85 -12.98
C GLY A 186 -1.24 3.99 -12.58
N ALA A 187 -1.20 4.24 -11.27
CA ALA A 187 -0.52 5.38 -10.66
C ALA A 187 1.00 5.44 -10.90
N ALA A 188 1.62 4.29 -11.19
CA ALA A 188 3.06 4.18 -11.41
C ALA A 188 3.52 4.52 -12.85
N TYR A 189 2.61 4.76 -13.79
CA TYR A 189 2.92 4.90 -15.23
C TYR A 189 4.01 5.93 -15.57
N LYS A 190 4.20 6.94 -14.71
CA LYS A 190 5.27 7.92 -14.87
C LYS A 190 6.51 7.56 -14.05
N VAL A 191 6.32 7.19 -12.78
CA VAL A 191 7.44 7.07 -11.86
C VAL A 191 8.23 5.78 -12.04
N ALA A 192 7.58 4.64 -12.30
CA ALA A 192 8.29 3.37 -12.43
C ALA A 192 9.26 3.35 -13.61
N PRO A 193 8.85 3.69 -14.84
CA PRO A 193 9.78 3.78 -15.96
C PRO A 193 10.88 4.83 -15.76
N LYS A 194 10.53 5.97 -15.15
CA LYS A 194 11.48 7.05 -14.87
C LYS A 194 12.61 6.57 -13.97
N VAL A 195 12.28 5.92 -12.86
CA VAL A 195 13.28 5.44 -11.89
C VAL A 195 14.23 4.42 -12.53
N LEU A 196 13.71 3.43 -13.24
CA LEU A 196 14.51 2.39 -13.87
C LEU A 196 15.43 2.94 -14.97
N ARG A 197 14.94 3.88 -15.82
CA ARG A 197 15.77 4.56 -16.81
C ARG A 197 16.86 5.41 -16.18
N GLU A 198 16.56 6.13 -15.10
CA GLU A 198 17.54 6.94 -14.39
C GLU A 198 18.58 6.10 -13.62
N LEU A 199 18.30 4.82 -13.38
CA LEU A 199 19.27 3.85 -12.86
C LEU A 199 20.09 3.14 -13.95
N GLY A 200 19.85 3.44 -15.24
CA GLY A 200 20.63 2.94 -16.37
C GLY A 200 19.95 1.86 -17.22
N ALA A 201 18.75 1.37 -16.84
CA ALA A 201 18.09 0.31 -17.59
C ALA A 201 17.49 0.77 -18.93
N GLU A 202 17.52 -0.11 -19.94
CA GLU A 202 16.69 -0.03 -21.15
C GLU A 202 15.27 -0.51 -20.78
N VAL A 203 14.29 0.43 -20.76
CA VAL A 203 12.95 0.15 -20.24
C VAL A 203 11.91 0.15 -21.36
N PHE A 204 11.21 -0.96 -21.49
CA PHE A 204 10.05 -1.15 -22.34
C PHE A 204 8.77 -1.08 -21.51
N CYS A 205 7.92 -0.13 -21.79
CA CYS A 205 6.67 0.05 -21.04
C CYS A 205 5.51 -0.57 -21.80
N ILE A 206 4.62 -1.22 -21.04
CA ILE A 206 3.32 -1.64 -21.51
C ILE A 206 2.25 -1.15 -20.53
N ASN A 207 1.03 -0.94 -21.02
CA ASN A 207 -0.09 -0.43 -20.25
C ASN A 207 0.30 0.84 -19.44
N ASP A 208 0.91 1.82 -20.13
CA ASP A 208 1.40 3.09 -19.56
C ASP A 208 0.69 4.33 -20.14
N ASP A 209 -0.46 4.13 -20.82
CA ASP A 209 -1.32 5.19 -21.39
C ASP A 209 -2.73 5.16 -20.75
N PRO A 210 -2.88 5.76 -19.56
CA PRO A 210 -4.13 5.70 -18.81
C PRO A 210 -5.20 6.59 -19.43
N SER A 211 -6.34 6.00 -19.80
CA SER A 211 -7.54 6.70 -20.29
C SER A 211 -8.50 7.13 -19.17
N GLY A 212 -8.29 6.65 -17.97
CA GLY A 212 -9.23 6.79 -16.84
C GLY A 212 -10.21 5.61 -16.71
N PHE A 213 -10.34 4.79 -17.74
CA PHE A 213 -11.26 3.65 -17.81
C PHE A 213 -10.54 2.31 -17.97
N ASN A 214 -9.26 2.32 -18.30
CA ASN A 214 -8.47 1.12 -18.64
C ASN A 214 -7.51 0.68 -17.50
N ILE A 215 -7.61 1.24 -16.30
CA ILE A 215 -6.80 0.81 -15.17
C ILE A 215 -7.07 -0.66 -14.82
N ASN A 216 -6.03 -1.48 -14.67
CA ASN A 216 -6.07 -2.92 -14.39
C ASN A 216 -6.82 -3.77 -15.44
N LEU A 217 -7.24 -3.20 -16.56
CA LEU A 217 -7.99 -3.93 -17.56
C LEU A 217 -7.06 -4.86 -18.35
N GLU A 218 -7.17 -6.18 -18.06
CA GLU A 218 -6.29 -7.21 -18.64
C GLU A 218 -4.80 -6.83 -18.56
N ALA A 219 -4.39 -6.26 -17.44
CA ALA A 219 -3.08 -5.66 -17.25
C ALA A 219 -2.59 -5.76 -15.81
N GLY A 220 -1.28 -5.63 -15.65
CA GLY A 220 -0.62 -5.52 -14.37
C GLY A 220 -0.53 -6.82 -13.58
N ALA A 221 -0.41 -6.69 -12.26
CA ALA A 221 -0.10 -7.80 -11.35
C ALA A 221 -1.17 -8.92 -11.30
N LEU A 222 -2.41 -8.65 -11.72
CA LEU A 222 -3.46 -9.67 -11.80
C LEU A 222 -3.48 -10.42 -13.13
N HIS A 223 -2.89 -9.85 -14.18
CA HIS A 223 -2.87 -10.38 -15.55
C HIS A 223 -1.45 -10.31 -16.13
N PRO A 224 -0.51 -11.10 -15.58
CA PRO A 224 0.90 -11.03 -15.96
C PRO A 224 1.21 -11.71 -17.30
N GLU A 225 0.25 -12.33 -17.96
CA GLU A 225 0.44 -13.10 -19.20
C GLU A 225 1.06 -12.24 -20.31
N LYS A 226 0.56 -11.02 -20.48
CA LYS A 226 1.11 -10.07 -21.46
C LYS A 226 2.55 -9.67 -21.11
N LEU A 227 2.85 -9.48 -19.83
CA LEU A 227 4.22 -9.21 -19.38
C LEU A 227 5.16 -10.35 -19.74
N GLN A 228 4.76 -11.62 -19.54
CA GLN A 228 5.55 -12.80 -19.90
C GLN A 228 5.87 -12.82 -21.40
N GLU A 229 4.86 -12.59 -22.25
CA GLU A 229 5.05 -12.51 -23.70
C GLU A 229 6.02 -11.39 -24.11
N GLU A 230 5.89 -10.19 -23.53
CA GLU A 230 6.73 -9.06 -23.88
C GLU A 230 8.16 -9.19 -23.35
N VAL A 231 8.37 -9.83 -22.19
CA VAL A 231 9.72 -10.18 -21.70
C VAL A 231 10.45 -11.05 -22.74
N LEU A 232 9.80 -12.10 -23.23
CA LEU A 232 10.37 -12.97 -24.26
C LEU A 232 10.58 -12.23 -25.58
N ARG A 233 9.61 -11.42 -26.00
CA ARG A 233 9.65 -10.65 -27.25
C ARG A 233 10.81 -9.67 -27.30
N TYR A 234 11.01 -8.92 -26.20
CA TYR A 234 12.09 -7.95 -26.08
C TYR A 234 13.42 -8.58 -25.65
N ARG A 235 13.43 -9.90 -25.35
CA ARG A 235 14.58 -10.59 -24.75
C ARG A 235 15.05 -9.80 -23.53
N ALA A 236 14.11 -9.44 -22.67
CA ALA A 236 14.40 -8.69 -21.46
C ALA A 236 14.96 -9.59 -20.35
N ASP A 237 15.80 -9.03 -19.50
CA ASP A 237 16.38 -9.73 -18.37
C ASP A 237 15.34 -9.93 -17.25
N LEU A 238 14.40 -8.98 -17.13
CA LEU A 238 13.34 -9.01 -16.11
C LEU A 238 12.07 -8.32 -16.61
N GLY A 239 10.93 -8.73 -16.05
CA GLY A 239 9.66 -8.05 -16.18
C GLY A 239 9.07 -7.70 -14.81
N PHE A 240 8.43 -6.53 -14.71
CA PHE A 240 7.72 -6.07 -13.52
C PHE A 240 6.29 -5.71 -13.88
N ALA A 241 5.29 -6.35 -13.22
CA ALA A 241 3.90 -5.94 -13.31
C ALA A 241 3.45 -5.35 -11.98
N LEU A 242 2.90 -4.15 -12.04
CA LEU A 242 2.33 -3.42 -10.90
C LEU A 242 0.80 -3.50 -10.95
N ASP A 243 0.13 -3.23 -9.84
CA ASP A 243 -1.31 -3.00 -9.84
C ASP A 243 -1.65 -1.49 -9.91
N GLY A 244 -2.93 -1.17 -9.92
CA GLY A 244 -3.42 0.19 -10.21
C GLY A 244 -2.87 1.28 -9.30
N ASP A 245 -2.57 1.01 -8.04
CA ASP A 245 -1.94 1.95 -7.10
C ASP A 245 -0.52 1.57 -6.69
N ALA A 246 0.03 0.54 -7.36
CA ALA A 246 1.41 0.09 -7.28
C ALA A 246 1.87 -0.24 -5.85
N ASP A 247 1.01 -0.87 -5.06
CA ASP A 247 1.36 -1.48 -3.79
C ASP A 247 1.65 -2.97 -3.92
N ARG A 248 1.43 -3.57 -5.11
CA ARG A 248 1.72 -4.95 -5.46
C ARG A 248 2.67 -5.04 -6.63
N LEU A 249 3.48 -6.10 -6.63
CA LEU A 249 4.47 -6.40 -7.67
C LEU A 249 4.44 -7.88 -8.01
N VAL A 250 4.41 -8.18 -9.31
CA VAL A 250 4.73 -9.49 -9.88
C VAL A 250 6.01 -9.36 -10.69
N VAL A 251 6.90 -10.34 -10.56
CA VAL A 251 8.19 -10.36 -11.26
C VAL A 251 8.20 -11.53 -12.25
N VAL A 252 8.75 -11.29 -13.43
CA VAL A 252 8.96 -12.29 -14.49
C VAL A 252 10.43 -12.37 -14.81
N ASP A 253 10.98 -13.60 -14.89
CA ASP A 253 12.38 -13.84 -15.25
C ASP A 253 12.61 -13.75 -16.78
N GLU A 254 13.87 -13.87 -17.21
CA GLU A 254 14.29 -13.84 -18.62
C GLU A 254 13.72 -14.97 -19.49
N LYS A 255 13.12 -15.99 -18.87
CA LYS A 255 12.47 -17.13 -19.55
C LYS A 255 10.96 -16.99 -19.63
N GLY A 256 10.41 -15.90 -19.10
CA GLY A 256 8.98 -15.69 -19.03
C GLY A 256 8.31 -16.40 -17.84
N ASN A 257 9.06 -16.91 -16.85
CA ASN A 257 8.46 -17.52 -15.68
C ASN A 257 8.11 -16.45 -14.63
N ILE A 258 6.93 -16.58 -14.02
CA ILE A 258 6.52 -15.75 -12.89
C ILE A 258 7.27 -16.22 -11.65
N LEU A 259 7.89 -15.28 -10.94
CA LEU A 259 8.45 -15.50 -9.62
C LEU A 259 7.38 -15.20 -8.58
N ASP A 260 7.06 -16.20 -7.76
CA ASP A 260 6.10 -16.04 -6.67
C ASP A 260 6.68 -15.26 -5.48
N GLY A 261 5.81 -14.86 -4.55
CA GLY A 261 6.22 -14.09 -3.37
C GLY A 261 7.23 -14.82 -2.49
N ASP A 262 7.14 -16.14 -2.39
CA ASP A 262 8.06 -16.96 -1.59
C ASP A 262 9.46 -16.99 -2.23
N GLN A 263 9.55 -17.05 -3.56
CA GLN A 263 10.83 -16.97 -4.28
C GLN A 263 11.49 -15.59 -4.08
N ILE A 264 10.71 -14.51 -4.12
CA ILE A 264 11.22 -13.16 -3.85
C ILE A 264 11.69 -13.01 -2.41
N ILE A 265 10.91 -13.54 -1.43
CA ILE A 265 11.32 -13.55 -0.02
C ILE A 265 12.62 -14.34 0.17
N ALA A 266 12.73 -15.51 -0.48
CA ALA A 266 13.94 -16.32 -0.43
C ALA A 266 15.15 -15.58 -0.96
N LEU A 267 15.03 -14.94 -2.14
CA LEU A 267 16.10 -14.15 -2.76
C LEU A 267 16.56 -13.03 -1.83
N CYS A 268 15.61 -12.25 -1.29
CA CYS A 268 15.92 -11.16 -0.37
C CYS A 268 16.59 -11.67 0.92
N ALA A 269 16.10 -12.76 1.49
CA ALA A 269 16.65 -13.34 2.72
C ALA A 269 18.11 -13.80 2.56
N VAL A 270 18.41 -14.49 1.45
CA VAL A 270 19.77 -14.93 1.12
C VAL A 270 20.70 -13.73 0.94
N GLN A 271 20.24 -12.70 0.21
CA GLN A 271 20.99 -11.47 0.01
C GLN A 271 21.26 -10.73 1.33
N MET A 272 20.25 -10.58 2.19
CA MET A 272 20.40 -9.95 3.51
C MET A 272 21.36 -10.74 4.40
N LYS A 273 21.29 -12.08 4.37
CA LYS A 273 22.24 -12.93 5.11
C LYS A 273 23.65 -12.72 4.64
N SER A 274 23.90 -12.69 3.33
CA SER A 274 25.24 -12.49 2.77
C SER A 274 25.88 -11.15 3.17
N LYS A 275 25.04 -10.12 3.42
CA LYS A 275 25.45 -8.80 3.89
C LYS A 275 25.53 -8.68 5.41
N GLY A 276 25.16 -9.72 6.17
CA GLY A 276 25.08 -9.67 7.63
C GLY A 276 23.92 -8.82 8.18
N GLU A 277 22.93 -8.51 7.33
CA GLU A 277 21.77 -7.68 7.67
C GLU A 277 20.58 -8.49 8.21
N LEU A 278 20.61 -9.83 8.06
CA LEU A 278 19.54 -10.71 8.51
C LEU A 278 19.65 -10.98 10.00
N ARG A 279 18.84 -10.31 10.81
CA ARG A 279 18.84 -10.45 12.28
C ARG A 279 18.60 -11.90 12.70
N HIS A 280 19.48 -12.43 13.54
CA HIS A 280 19.43 -13.80 14.05
C HIS A 280 19.35 -14.90 12.97
N ASN A 281 19.72 -14.60 11.72
CA ASN A 281 19.51 -15.46 10.56
C ASN A 281 18.05 -15.98 10.48
N THR A 282 17.07 -15.10 10.65
CA THR A 282 15.66 -15.46 10.76
C THR A 282 14.82 -14.57 9.85
N ILE A 283 13.90 -15.19 9.11
CA ILE A 283 12.76 -14.52 8.45
C ILE A 283 11.47 -14.86 9.18
N VAL A 284 10.50 -13.96 9.09
CA VAL A 284 9.13 -14.19 9.57
C VAL A 284 8.20 -14.06 8.38
N VAL A 285 7.40 -15.08 8.15
CA VAL A 285 6.46 -15.17 7.04
C VAL A 285 5.03 -15.37 7.52
N THR A 286 4.08 -15.28 6.62
CA THR A 286 2.67 -15.54 6.92
C THR A 286 2.31 -16.99 6.61
N VAL A 287 1.09 -17.37 6.94
CA VAL A 287 0.50 -18.68 6.66
C VAL A 287 0.40 -19.00 5.15
N MET A 288 0.49 -17.98 4.31
CA MET A 288 0.40 -18.13 2.85
C MET A 288 1.68 -18.66 2.23
N SER A 289 2.80 -18.65 2.97
CA SER A 289 4.08 -19.16 2.47
C SER A 289 4.08 -20.68 2.36
N ASN A 290 4.64 -21.18 1.27
CA ASN A 290 4.65 -22.62 0.96
C ASN A 290 5.83 -23.35 1.62
N LYS A 291 5.75 -24.67 1.68
CA LYS A 291 6.80 -25.54 2.26
C LYS A 291 8.14 -25.43 1.52
N GLY A 292 8.14 -25.05 0.23
CA GLY A 292 9.35 -24.86 -0.55
C GLY A 292 10.24 -23.77 0.00
N LEU A 293 9.66 -22.67 0.47
CA LEU A 293 10.38 -21.59 1.12
C LEU A 293 11.10 -22.07 2.40
N ASP A 294 10.40 -22.82 3.26
CA ASP A 294 10.99 -23.36 4.48
C ASP A 294 12.20 -24.25 4.19
N LEU A 295 12.07 -25.17 3.22
CA LEU A 295 13.16 -26.05 2.81
C LEU A 295 14.34 -25.27 2.20
N ALA A 296 14.07 -24.29 1.34
CA ALA A 296 15.11 -23.46 0.74
C ALA A 296 15.86 -22.64 1.79
N MET A 297 15.16 -22.06 2.76
CA MET A 297 15.76 -21.30 3.85
C MET A 297 16.59 -22.18 4.78
N ALA A 298 16.07 -23.37 5.13
CA ALA A 298 16.83 -24.34 5.93
C ALA A 298 18.15 -24.75 5.28
N ALA A 299 18.14 -24.98 3.96
CA ALA A 299 19.36 -25.29 3.18
C ALA A 299 20.39 -24.16 3.23
N GLN A 300 19.94 -22.93 3.39
CA GLN A 300 20.78 -21.74 3.55
C GLN A 300 21.11 -21.42 5.01
N GLY A 301 20.71 -22.25 5.99
CA GLY A 301 20.89 -22.00 7.41
C GLY A 301 20.15 -20.74 7.90
N ILE A 302 19.01 -20.43 7.29
CA ILE A 302 18.09 -19.37 7.66
C ILE A 302 16.89 -20.00 8.38
N LYS A 303 16.53 -19.46 9.53
CA LYS A 303 15.37 -19.91 10.30
C LYS A 303 14.11 -19.26 9.76
N VAL A 304 13.00 -19.99 9.73
CA VAL A 304 11.69 -19.48 9.33
C VAL A 304 10.77 -19.47 10.55
N GLY A 305 10.21 -18.30 10.85
CA GLY A 305 9.11 -18.15 11.78
C GLY A 305 7.81 -17.90 11.01
N VAL A 306 6.69 -18.43 11.50
CA VAL A 306 5.37 -18.12 10.95
C VAL A 306 4.61 -17.24 11.92
N LEU A 307 4.12 -16.09 11.45
CA LEU A 307 3.23 -15.20 12.17
C LEU A 307 1.83 -15.32 11.59
N ASP A 308 0.92 -15.86 12.39
CA ASP A 308 -0.51 -15.87 12.09
C ASP A 308 -1.13 -14.63 12.74
N ALA A 309 -1.41 -13.63 11.92
CA ALA A 309 -2.03 -12.37 12.33
C ALA A 309 -3.53 -12.30 11.93
N ASP A 310 -4.12 -13.42 11.49
CA ASP A 310 -5.54 -13.48 11.17
C ASP A 310 -6.37 -13.48 12.46
N VAL A 311 -7.05 -12.36 12.70
CA VAL A 311 -7.86 -12.15 13.91
C VAL A 311 -9.13 -13.02 13.91
N TYR A 312 -9.59 -13.45 12.76
CA TYR A 312 -10.85 -14.20 12.60
C TYR A 312 -10.66 -15.69 12.28
N GLY A 313 -9.46 -16.12 11.94
CA GLY A 313 -9.21 -17.42 11.35
C GLY A 313 -8.36 -18.40 12.18
N PHE A 314 -7.62 -18.00 13.15
CA PHE A 314 -6.72 -18.76 14.06
C PHE A 314 -6.38 -20.21 13.61
N SER A 315 -6.15 -20.41 12.34
CA SER A 315 -6.09 -21.77 11.78
C SER A 315 -4.72 -22.43 11.99
N ILE A 316 -3.64 -21.65 12.08
CA ILE A 316 -2.27 -22.17 12.13
C ILE A 316 -1.95 -23.00 13.36
N PRO A 317 -2.25 -22.57 14.59
CA PRO A 317 -2.00 -23.41 15.77
C PRO A 317 -2.69 -24.78 15.62
N ARG A 318 -3.94 -24.77 15.15
CA ARG A 318 -4.74 -25.98 14.95
C ARG A 318 -4.17 -26.88 13.84
N MET A 319 -3.73 -26.31 12.72
CA MET A 319 -3.12 -27.06 11.60
C MET A 319 -1.77 -27.67 11.98
N LEU A 320 -1.00 -27.02 12.85
CA LEU A 320 0.29 -27.49 13.32
C LEU A 320 0.19 -28.31 14.61
N GLY A 321 -1.01 -28.52 15.16
CA GLY A 321 -1.21 -29.25 16.42
C GLY A 321 -0.57 -28.54 17.64
N VAL A 322 -0.58 -27.19 17.63
CA VAL A 322 -0.01 -26.39 18.70
C VAL A 322 -1.11 -25.94 19.67
N ASP A 323 -1.18 -26.61 20.81
CA ASP A 323 -2.12 -26.22 21.89
C ASP A 323 -1.45 -25.37 22.99
N GLN A 324 -0.15 -25.12 22.86
CA GLN A 324 0.64 -24.37 23.86
C GLN A 324 0.53 -22.87 23.60
N THR A 325 0.33 -22.10 24.67
CA THR A 325 0.44 -20.65 24.63
C THR A 325 1.91 -20.21 24.65
N PRO A 326 2.26 -19.07 24.02
CA PRO A 326 3.60 -18.51 24.11
C PRO A 326 4.00 -18.22 25.56
N THR A 327 5.23 -18.54 25.92
CA THR A 327 5.77 -18.26 27.25
C THR A 327 6.41 -16.88 27.27
N LYS A 328 6.04 -16.03 28.23
CA LYS A 328 6.70 -14.75 28.46
C LYS A 328 7.89 -14.95 29.40
N VAL A 329 9.09 -14.53 28.97
CA VAL A 329 10.31 -14.50 29.78
C VAL A 329 10.86 -13.08 29.71
N ASP A 330 10.79 -12.35 30.81
CA ASP A 330 11.08 -10.92 30.89
C ASP A 330 10.28 -10.13 29.85
N ASP A 331 10.94 -9.40 28.96
CA ASP A 331 10.32 -8.64 27.86
C ASP A 331 10.25 -9.43 26.54
N MET A 332 10.57 -10.72 26.55
CA MET A 332 10.56 -11.58 25.37
C MET A 332 9.37 -12.55 25.42
N ILE A 333 8.80 -12.79 24.23
CA ILE A 333 7.80 -13.82 24.00
C ILE A 333 8.51 -15.01 23.33
N LEU A 334 8.49 -16.16 23.99
CA LEU A 334 9.00 -17.42 23.42
C LEU A 334 7.84 -18.14 22.72
N PRO A 335 7.88 -18.22 21.38
CA PRO A 335 6.86 -18.93 20.61
C PRO A 335 6.98 -20.44 20.82
N PRO A 336 5.86 -21.19 20.86
CA PRO A 336 5.89 -22.64 20.79
C PRO A 336 6.49 -23.12 19.47
N VAL A 337 7.05 -24.33 19.46
CA VAL A 337 7.70 -24.92 18.30
C VAL A 337 6.96 -26.20 17.93
N ALA A 338 6.47 -26.30 16.68
CA ALA A 338 5.93 -27.52 16.12
C ALA A 338 6.59 -27.79 14.76
N HIS A 339 6.94 -29.05 14.53
CA HIS A 339 7.61 -29.48 13.29
C HIS A 339 8.86 -28.66 12.91
N GLY A 340 9.59 -28.16 13.92
CA GLY A 340 10.75 -27.30 13.72
C GLY A 340 10.45 -25.81 13.40
N VAL A 341 9.18 -25.43 13.37
CA VAL A 341 8.70 -24.07 13.10
C VAL A 341 8.27 -23.39 14.40
N LYS A 342 8.73 -22.16 14.64
CA LYS A 342 8.25 -21.30 15.72
C LYS A 342 6.98 -20.59 15.26
N VAL A 343 5.91 -20.69 16.04
CA VAL A 343 4.58 -20.20 15.70
C VAL A 343 4.13 -19.13 16.68
N ILE A 344 3.69 -17.98 16.17
CA ILE A 344 2.95 -16.97 16.92
C ILE A 344 1.66 -16.68 16.19
N SER A 345 0.53 -16.81 16.89
CA SER A 345 -0.80 -16.46 16.40
C SER A 345 -1.48 -15.54 17.40
N ILE A 346 -2.26 -14.59 16.92
CA ILE A 346 -3.08 -13.73 17.76
C ILE A 346 -4.05 -14.57 18.61
N GLY A 347 -4.56 -15.67 18.05
CA GLY A 347 -5.42 -16.60 18.78
C GLY A 347 -4.82 -17.22 20.03
N MET A 348 -3.49 -17.20 20.18
CA MET A 348 -2.82 -17.67 21.40
C MET A 348 -2.89 -16.67 22.57
N PHE A 349 -3.30 -15.42 22.31
CA PHE A 349 -3.40 -14.34 23.28
C PHE A 349 -4.83 -13.92 23.60
N VAL A 350 -5.82 -14.44 22.85
CA VAL A 350 -7.23 -14.10 22.99
C VAL A 350 -7.95 -15.25 23.72
N PRO A 351 -8.80 -14.97 24.72
CA PRO A 351 -9.61 -16.02 25.35
C PRO A 351 -10.51 -16.74 24.33
N GLN A 352 -10.61 -18.07 24.44
CA GLN A 352 -11.38 -18.93 23.52
C GLN A 352 -12.89 -18.66 23.45
N CYS A 353 -13.39 -17.61 24.10
CA CYS A 353 -14.81 -17.26 24.17
C CYS A 353 -15.31 -16.38 23.03
N PHE A 354 -14.51 -16.11 22.01
CA PHE A 354 -14.87 -15.26 20.86
C PHE A 354 -14.87 -16.00 19.50
N ILE A 355 -15.19 -17.31 19.52
CA ILE A 355 -15.44 -18.09 18.31
C ILE A 355 -16.95 -18.28 18.13
#